data_9f01fb81f82824940d5143e8c25d205a
#
_entry.id   9f01fb81f82824940d5143e8c25d205a
#
_cell.length_a   1.000
_cell.length_b   1.000
_cell.length_c   1.000
_cell.angle_alpha   90.00
_cell.angle_beta   90.00
_cell.angle_gamma   90.00
#
_symmetry.space_group_name_H-M   'P 1'
#
loop_
_entity.id
_entity.type
_entity.pdbx_description
1 polymer ?
#
loop_
_entity_poly.entity_id
_entity_poly.type
_entity_poly.pdbx_seq_one_letter_code
_entity_poly.pdbx_strand_id
1 'polypeptide(L)'
;MKYPILFIIFTAEKEFTLTMIKKRYLLADKLRTYISRYGINNFNEEHLKKVGLSIEELKENFSDRQDMVGTILEYERKCFEEIFNEYNFEGWNAIDIMLIVSNEINNRFFNVSPSVTITLSEVFPEIFQDHLQKRSDFIYEKMKINIEKGMQQGMYKNDVSSEMIARMFIAKLNDIHNPQIYPPEDFTFATIFNNLIDNVIKNITNEEGRAYYKQRKQLYSVLNYR
;
A
#
# COMPACT_ATOMS: atom_id res chain seq x y z
N MET A 1 5.48 -38.94 -29.02
CA MET A 1 5.53 -37.55 -29.51
C MET A 1 4.13 -36.95 -29.53
N LYS A 2 3.56 -36.56 -28.37
CA LYS A 2 2.15 -36.04 -28.28
C LYS A 2 1.93 -34.89 -27.28
N TYR A 3 2.97 -34.07 -26.94
CA TYR A 3 2.83 -33.03 -25.95
C TYR A 3 3.20 -31.58 -26.33
N PRO A 4 3.49 -31.18 -27.60
CA PRO A 4 3.82 -29.79 -27.90
C PRO A 4 2.58 -28.86 -27.94
N ILE A 5 1.42 -29.35 -28.34
CA ILE A 5 0.22 -28.51 -28.51
C ILE A 5 -0.39 -28.10 -27.17
N LEU A 6 -0.44 -29.00 -26.19
CA LEU A 6 -0.98 -28.71 -24.85
C LEU A 6 -0.12 -27.68 -24.09
N PHE A 7 1.19 -27.75 -24.26
CA PHE A 7 2.13 -26.80 -23.65
C PHE A 7 2.04 -25.39 -24.27
N ILE A 8 1.83 -25.30 -25.59
CA ILE A 8 1.66 -24.03 -26.30
C ILE A 8 0.32 -23.36 -25.90
N ILE A 9 -0.75 -24.14 -25.78
CA ILE A 9 -2.08 -23.64 -25.33
C ILE A 9 -1.97 -23.13 -23.89
N PHE A 10 -1.31 -23.85 -23.00
CA PHE A 10 -1.14 -23.46 -21.59
C PHE A 10 -0.28 -22.20 -21.42
N THR A 11 0.73 -22.01 -22.24
CA THR A 11 1.55 -20.78 -22.24
C THR A 11 0.79 -19.59 -22.82
N ALA A 12 0.04 -19.77 -23.91
CA ALA A 12 -0.76 -18.72 -24.51
C ALA A 12 -1.93 -18.27 -23.61
N GLU A 13 -2.61 -19.18 -22.93
CA GLU A 13 -3.64 -18.87 -21.93
C GLU A 13 -3.03 -18.11 -20.73
N LYS A 14 -1.85 -18.50 -20.28
CA LYS A 14 -1.16 -17.84 -19.17
C LYS A 14 -0.72 -16.42 -19.55
N GLU A 15 -0.19 -16.21 -20.75
CA GLU A 15 0.18 -14.89 -21.27
C GLU A 15 -1.06 -14.00 -21.48
N PHE A 16 -2.14 -14.55 -22.01
CA PHE A 16 -3.40 -13.83 -22.17
C PHE A 16 -3.96 -13.41 -20.81
N THR A 17 -4.02 -14.31 -19.84
CA THR A 17 -4.51 -14.04 -18.49
C THR A 17 -3.67 -12.96 -17.81
N LEU A 18 -2.33 -13.01 -17.95
CA LEU A 18 -1.42 -12.02 -17.39
C LEU A 18 -1.62 -10.62 -18.03
N THR A 19 -1.87 -10.60 -19.34
CA THR A 19 -2.16 -9.37 -20.08
C THR A 19 -3.48 -8.74 -19.63
N MET A 20 -4.52 -9.57 -19.43
CA MET A 20 -5.82 -9.12 -18.93
C MET A 20 -5.70 -8.55 -17.49
N ILE A 21 -4.97 -9.23 -16.61
CA ILE A 21 -4.73 -8.75 -15.24
C ILE A 21 -4.01 -7.39 -15.26
N LYS A 22 -2.96 -7.25 -16.05
CA LYS A 22 -2.23 -5.98 -16.20
C LYS A 22 -3.13 -4.86 -16.71
N LYS A 23 -4.01 -5.15 -17.69
CA LYS A 23 -4.99 -4.18 -18.21
C LYS A 23 -5.95 -3.74 -17.10
N ARG A 24 -6.50 -4.68 -16.33
CA ARG A 24 -7.41 -4.38 -15.22
C ARG A 24 -6.75 -3.51 -14.15
N TYR A 25 -5.48 -3.77 -13.81
CA TYR A 25 -4.74 -2.95 -12.84
C TYR A 25 -4.45 -1.55 -13.36
N LEU A 26 -4.16 -1.38 -14.66
CA LEU A 26 -4.02 -0.06 -15.27
C LEU A 26 -5.34 0.73 -15.20
N LEU A 27 -6.48 0.07 -15.45
CA LEU A 27 -7.79 0.69 -15.30
C LEU A 27 -8.11 1.00 -13.83
N ALA A 28 -7.73 0.12 -12.90
CA ALA A 28 -7.91 0.33 -11.46
C ALA A 28 -7.14 1.56 -10.95
N ASP A 29 -5.92 1.82 -11.44
CA ASP A 29 -5.15 3.02 -11.09
C ASP A 29 -5.83 4.31 -11.56
N LYS A 30 -6.32 4.32 -12.80
CA LYS A 30 -7.11 5.44 -13.33
C LYS A 30 -8.42 5.64 -12.57
N LEU A 31 -9.11 4.54 -12.22
CA LEU A 31 -10.35 4.57 -11.46
C LEU A 31 -10.13 5.09 -10.04
N ARG A 32 -9.04 4.73 -9.40
CA ARG A 32 -8.65 5.28 -8.09
C ARG A 32 -8.54 6.80 -8.15
N THR A 33 -7.88 7.31 -9.18
CA THR A 33 -7.79 8.76 -9.43
C THR A 33 -9.16 9.39 -9.70
N TYR A 34 -10.01 8.72 -10.47
CA TYR A 34 -11.38 9.17 -10.73
C TYR A 34 -12.20 9.28 -9.45
N ILE A 35 -12.23 8.18 -8.66
CA ILE A 35 -13.02 8.10 -7.43
C ILE A 35 -12.56 9.15 -6.41
N SER A 36 -11.26 9.39 -6.31
CA SER A 36 -10.72 10.44 -5.44
C SER A 36 -11.22 11.85 -5.79
N ARG A 37 -11.47 12.12 -7.08
CA ARG A 37 -11.90 13.45 -7.55
C ARG A 37 -13.41 13.61 -7.62
N TYR A 38 -14.12 12.57 -8.01
CA TYR A 38 -15.54 12.65 -8.40
C TYR A 38 -16.47 11.76 -7.58
N GLY A 39 -15.90 10.94 -6.69
CA GLY A 39 -16.64 9.93 -5.92
C GLY A 39 -17.01 8.69 -6.74
N ILE A 40 -17.46 7.64 -6.04
CA ILE A 40 -17.80 6.34 -6.64
C ILE A 40 -19.22 6.26 -7.18
N ASN A 41 -20.10 7.17 -6.76
CA ASN A 41 -21.55 7.05 -7.04
C ASN A 41 -21.97 7.60 -8.41
N ASN A 42 -21.20 8.47 -9.03
CA ASN A 42 -21.55 9.17 -10.26
C ASN A 42 -20.49 8.95 -11.35
N PHE A 43 -20.60 7.85 -12.10
CA PHE A 43 -19.79 7.70 -13.32
C PHE A 43 -20.36 8.59 -14.42
N ASN A 44 -19.67 9.68 -14.68
CA ASN A 44 -19.99 10.64 -15.73
C ASN A 44 -18.97 10.47 -16.87
N GLU A 45 -19.47 10.34 -18.11
CA GLU A 45 -18.65 10.07 -19.29
C GLU A 45 -17.62 11.17 -19.56
N GLU A 46 -17.99 12.44 -19.37
CA GLU A 46 -17.07 13.57 -19.52
C GLU A 46 -15.93 13.53 -18.50
N HIS A 47 -16.25 13.18 -17.27
CA HIS A 47 -15.24 13.04 -16.21
C HIS A 47 -14.36 11.82 -16.41
N LEU A 48 -14.90 10.69 -16.90
CA LEU A 48 -14.12 9.51 -17.26
C LEU A 48 -13.10 9.82 -18.36
N LYS A 49 -13.50 10.54 -19.38
CA LYS A 49 -12.58 11.00 -20.45
C LYS A 49 -11.41 11.83 -19.91
N LYS A 50 -11.61 12.65 -18.87
CA LYS A 50 -10.54 13.45 -18.24
C LYS A 50 -9.46 12.62 -17.55
N VAL A 51 -9.77 11.38 -17.19
CA VAL A 51 -8.80 10.42 -16.62
C VAL A 51 -8.41 9.33 -17.62
N GLY A 52 -8.82 9.47 -18.89
CA GLY A 52 -8.50 8.52 -19.96
C GLY A 52 -9.21 7.19 -19.81
N LEU A 53 -10.50 7.21 -19.44
CA LEU A 53 -11.39 6.07 -19.32
C LEU A 53 -12.65 6.27 -20.16
N SER A 54 -13.30 5.17 -20.56
CA SER A 54 -14.64 5.17 -21.15
C SER A 54 -15.56 4.18 -20.43
N ILE A 55 -16.88 4.37 -20.57
CA ILE A 55 -17.88 3.46 -20.02
C ILE A 55 -17.77 2.07 -20.65
N GLU A 56 -17.46 2.03 -21.95
CA GLU A 56 -17.26 0.79 -22.72
C GLU A 56 -16.10 -0.02 -22.15
N GLU A 57 -14.94 0.61 -21.93
CA GLU A 57 -13.77 -0.05 -21.32
C GLU A 57 -14.08 -0.61 -19.95
N LEU A 58 -14.87 0.10 -19.13
CA LEU A 58 -15.27 -0.38 -17.82
C LEU A 58 -16.17 -1.62 -17.93
N LYS A 59 -17.18 -1.58 -18.80
CA LYS A 59 -18.09 -2.72 -19.03
C LYS A 59 -17.39 -3.94 -19.62
N GLU A 60 -16.36 -3.77 -20.44
CA GLU A 60 -15.58 -4.87 -21.01
C GLU A 60 -14.66 -5.54 -19.99
N ASN A 61 -14.20 -4.83 -18.98
CA ASN A 61 -13.17 -5.31 -18.07
C ASN A 61 -13.68 -5.61 -16.65
N PHE A 62 -14.88 -5.15 -16.29
CA PHE A 62 -15.48 -5.38 -14.97
C PHE A 62 -16.93 -5.84 -15.12
N SER A 63 -17.29 -6.91 -14.40
CA SER A 63 -18.64 -7.47 -14.43
C SER A 63 -19.67 -6.55 -13.77
N ASP A 64 -19.28 -5.88 -12.71
CA ASP A 64 -20.10 -4.98 -11.92
C ASP A 64 -19.23 -4.02 -11.06
N ARG A 65 -19.89 -3.22 -10.22
CA ARG A 65 -19.20 -2.29 -9.33
C ARG A 65 -18.40 -2.98 -8.23
N GLN A 66 -18.84 -4.13 -7.75
CA GLN A 66 -18.14 -4.89 -6.71
C GLN A 66 -16.83 -5.43 -7.24
N ASP A 67 -16.84 -6.02 -8.43
CA ASP A 67 -15.64 -6.49 -9.14
C ASP A 67 -14.65 -5.34 -9.41
N MET A 68 -15.16 -4.19 -9.83
CA MET A 68 -14.35 -2.98 -10.03
C MET A 68 -13.67 -2.51 -8.74
N VAL A 69 -14.41 -2.38 -7.65
CA VAL A 69 -13.88 -1.96 -6.35
C VAL A 69 -12.93 -3.00 -5.79
N GLY A 70 -13.27 -4.27 -5.88
CA GLY A 70 -12.39 -5.37 -5.48
C GLY A 70 -11.04 -5.32 -6.21
N THR A 71 -11.06 -5.04 -7.53
CA THR A 71 -9.84 -4.90 -8.33
C THR A 71 -9.02 -3.66 -7.94
N ILE A 72 -9.67 -2.53 -7.62
CA ILE A 72 -8.96 -1.32 -7.15
C ILE A 72 -8.23 -1.60 -5.83
N LEU A 73 -8.91 -2.24 -4.88
CA LEU A 73 -8.34 -2.56 -3.58
C LEU A 73 -7.27 -3.66 -3.67
N GLU A 74 -7.42 -4.61 -4.59
CA GLU A 74 -6.38 -5.60 -4.90
C GLU A 74 -5.15 -4.95 -5.50
N TYR A 75 -5.32 -4.05 -6.48
CA TYR A 75 -4.22 -3.29 -7.07
C TYR A 75 -3.46 -2.48 -6.01
N GLU A 76 -4.17 -1.84 -5.08
CA GLU A 76 -3.54 -1.13 -3.96
C GLU A 76 -2.64 -2.07 -3.15
N ARG A 77 -3.13 -3.27 -2.77
CA ARG A 77 -2.31 -4.26 -2.05
C ARG A 77 -1.10 -4.70 -2.87
N LYS A 78 -1.27 -4.91 -4.18
CA LYS A 78 -0.16 -5.27 -5.08
C LYS A 78 0.93 -4.20 -5.13
N CYS A 79 0.56 -2.92 -5.13
CA CYS A 79 1.53 -1.83 -5.06
C CYS A 79 2.37 -1.87 -3.77
N PHE A 80 1.79 -2.30 -2.63
CA PHE A 80 2.55 -2.52 -1.40
C PHE A 80 3.49 -3.73 -1.51
N GLU A 81 3.02 -4.86 -2.07
CA GLU A 81 3.83 -6.05 -2.27
C GLU A 81 5.02 -5.78 -3.21
N GLU A 82 4.79 -5.00 -4.27
CA GLU A 82 5.81 -4.62 -5.25
C GLU A 82 6.99 -3.87 -4.63
N ILE A 83 6.79 -3.04 -3.61
CA ILE A 83 7.90 -2.37 -2.90
C ILE A 83 8.91 -3.41 -2.39
N PHE A 84 8.43 -4.52 -1.82
CA PHE A 84 9.30 -5.58 -1.29
C PHE A 84 9.91 -6.48 -2.38
N ASN A 85 9.33 -6.50 -3.58
CA ASN A 85 9.86 -7.24 -4.72
C ASN A 85 10.90 -6.42 -5.50
N GLU A 86 10.73 -5.11 -5.58
CA GLU A 86 11.64 -4.18 -6.28
C GLU A 86 12.96 -4.00 -5.52
N TYR A 87 12.89 -4.00 -4.18
CA TYR A 87 14.05 -3.86 -3.33
C TYR A 87 14.48 -5.22 -2.76
N ASN A 88 15.69 -5.68 -3.10
CA ASN A 88 16.28 -6.81 -2.40
C ASN A 88 16.81 -6.35 -1.03
N PHE A 89 16.00 -6.51 0.00
CA PHE A 89 16.35 -6.10 1.38
C PHE A 89 17.25 -7.11 2.13
N GLU A 90 17.78 -8.12 1.47
CA GLU A 90 18.79 -9.01 2.05
C GLU A 90 20.05 -8.21 2.45
N GLY A 91 20.52 -8.38 3.67
CA GLY A 91 21.70 -7.66 4.17
C GLY A 91 21.48 -6.18 4.57
N TRP A 92 20.31 -5.58 4.28
CA TRP A 92 20.03 -4.18 4.65
C TRP A 92 19.81 -4.02 6.15
N ASN A 93 20.14 -2.82 6.66
CA ASN A 93 19.79 -2.44 8.02
C ASN A 93 18.26 -2.30 8.17
N ALA A 94 17.70 -2.81 9.28
CA ALA A 94 16.26 -2.78 9.52
C ALA A 94 15.67 -1.34 9.53
N ILE A 95 16.44 -0.37 10.01
CA ILE A 95 16.04 1.06 10.01
C ILE A 95 15.97 1.59 8.57
N ASP A 96 16.94 1.24 7.71
CA ASP A 96 16.93 1.66 6.31
C ASP A 96 15.74 1.07 5.56
N ILE A 97 15.39 -0.19 5.82
CA ILE A 97 14.20 -0.82 5.24
C ILE A 97 12.95 -0.03 5.62
N MET A 98 12.76 0.31 6.90
CA MET A 98 11.61 1.10 7.32
C MET A 98 11.56 2.49 6.66
N LEU A 99 12.71 3.16 6.53
CA LEU A 99 12.78 4.47 5.89
C LEU A 99 12.45 4.41 4.40
N ILE A 100 12.99 3.43 3.66
CA ILE A 100 12.72 3.26 2.24
C ILE A 100 11.27 2.88 2.00
N VAL A 101 10.76 1.87 2.71
CA VAL A 101 9.38 1.43 2.57
C VAL A 101 8.41 2.57 2.88
N SER A 102 8.66 3.37 3.94
CA SER A 102 7.79 4.50 4.27
C SER A 102 7.82 5.59 3.20
N ASN A 103 8.99 5.87 2.62
CA ASN A 103 9.12 6.81 1.52
C ASN A 103 8.38 6.34 0.26
N GLU A 104 8.53 5.07 -0.13
CA GLU A 104 7.81 4.48 -1.26
C GLU A 104 6.29 4.52 -1.06
N ILE A 105 5.81 4.22 0.15
CA ILE A 105 4.39 4.34 0.50
C ILE A 105 3.90 5.77 0.33
N ASN A 106 4.62 6.76 0.85
CA ASN A 106 4.26 8.16 0.67
C ASN A 106 4.20 8.55 -0.80
N ASN A 107 5.17 8.11 -1.62
CA ASN A 107 5.24 8.45 -3.04
C ASN A 107 4.11 7.81 -3.86
N ARG A 108 3.75 6.56 -3.54
CA ARG A 108 2.73 5.81 -4.31
C ARG A 108 1.30 6.10 -3.86
N PHE A 109 1.11 6.51 -2.60
CA PHE A 109 -0.22 6.67 -1.99
C PHE A 109 -0.55 8.10 -1.56
N PHE A 110 0.23 9.11 -1.98
CA PHE A 110 0.00 10.51 -1.61
C PHE A 110 -1.38 11.06 -2.02
N ASN A 111 -2.02 10.46 -3.03
CA ASN A 111 -3.33 10.86 -3.54
C ASN A 111 -4.52 10.11 -2.91
N VAL A 112 -4.29 9.24 -1.92
CA VAL A 112 -5.40 8.52 -1.27
C VAL A 112 -6.16 9.49 -0.37
N SER A 113 -7.40 9.80 -0.78
CA SER A 113 -8.27 10.67 0.01
C SER A 113 -8.96 9.89 1.12
N PRO A 114 -9.00 10.40 2.36
CA PRO A 114 -9.78 9.80 3.44
C PRO A 114 -11.25 9.58 3.08
N SER A 115 -11.84 10.49 2.30
CA SER A 115 -13.24 10.37 1.85
C SER A 115 -13.50 9.16 0.98
N VAL A 116 -12.52 8.72 0.17
CA VAL A 116 -12.64 7.49 -0.64
C VAL A 116 -12.71 6.27 0.26
N THR A 117 -11.82 6.18 1.25
CA THR A 117 -11.77 5.08 2.22
C THR A 117 -13.09 4.95 2.97
N ILE A 118 -13.66 6.07 3.47
CA ILE A 118 -14.94 6.10 4.15
C ILE A 118 -16.05 5.63 3.22
N THR A 119 -16.14 6.21 2.02
CA THR A 119 -17.18 5.83 1.04
C THR A 119 -17.12 4.36 0.68
N LEU A 120 -15.91 3.80 0.48
CA LEU A 120 -15.75 2.36 0.19
C LEU A 120 -16.19 1.49 1.36
N SER A 121 -15.89 1.88 2.61
CA SER A 121 -16.31 1.15 3.80
C SER A 121 -17.82 1.14 4.02
N GLU A 122 -18.51 2.22 3.64
CA GLU A 122 -19.97 2.35 3.77
C GLU A 122 -20.72 1.64 2.64
N VAL A 123 -20.24 1.76 1.40
CA VAL A 123 -20.94 1.24 0.21
C VAL A 123 -20.61 -0.22 -0.08
N PHE A 124 -19.39 -0.66 0.24
CA PHE A 124 -18.89 -2.01 -0.03
C PHE A 124 -18.21 -2.64 1.21
N PRO A 125 -18.93 -2.77 2.33
CA PRO A 125 -18.35 -3.13 3.63
C PRO A 125 -17.61 -4.47 3.62
N GLU A 126 -18.17 -5.50 2.98
CA GLU A 126 -17.56 -6.84 2.94
C GLU A 126 -16.22 -6.85 2.16
N ILE A 127 -16.20 -6.24 0.98
CA ILE A 127 -15.00 -6.14 0.14
C ILE A 127 -13.93 -5.31 0.84
N PHE A 128 -14.36 -4.23 1.50
CA PHE A 128 -13.46 -3.36 2.23
C PHE A 128 -12.86 -4.04 3.47
N GLN A 129 -13.64 -4.81 4.22
CA GLN A 129 -13.15 -5.60 5.36
C GLN A 129 -12.16 -6.69 4.93
N ASP A 130 -12.44 -7.42 3.84
CA ASP A 130 -11.50 -8.39 3.27
C ASP A 130 -10.17 -7.72 2.87
N HIS A 131 -10.25 -6.55 2.23
CA HIS A 131 -9.07 -5.74 1.90
C HIS A 131 -8.27 -5.35 3.15
N LEU A 132 -8.94 -4.82 4.19
CA LEU A 132 -8.28 -4.43 5.43
C LEU A 132 -7.59 -5.61 6.11
N GLN A 133 -8.25 -6.78 6.13
CA GLN A 133 -7.67 -7.99 6.72
C GLN A 133 -6.40 -8.41 5.97
N LYS A 134 -6.47 -8.56 4.65
CA LYS A 134 -5.33 -8.96 3.81
C LYS A 134 -4.18 -7.96 3.90
N ARG A 135 -4.48 -6.65 3.91
CA ARG A 135 -3.49 -5.60 4.09
C ARG A 135 -2.83 -5.69 5.48
N SER A 136 -3.64 -5.90 6.52
CA SER A 136 -3.15 -6.00 7.89
C SER A 136 -2.25 -7.21 8.09
N ASP A 137 -2.62 -8.37 7.53
CA ASP A 137 -1.82 -9.58 7.60
C ASP A 137 -0.46 -9.40 6.93
N PHE A 138 -0.44 -8.80 5.74
CA PHE A 138 0.80 -8.49 5.04
C PHE A 138 1.71 -7.54 5.83
N ILE A 139 1.15 -6.44 6.35
CA ILE A 139 1.90 -5.46 7.13
C ILE A 139 2.41 -6.07 8.42
N TYR A 140 1.59 -6.90 9.10
CA TYR A 140 1.98 -7.61 10.31
C TYR A 140 3.24 -8.45 10.09
N GLU A 141 3.25 -9.28 9.05
CA GLU A 141 4.40 -10.13 8.72
C GLU A 141 5.65 -9.29 8.41
N LYS A 142 5.53 -8.25 7.59
CA LYS A 142 6.67 -7.39 7.24
C LYS A 142 7.22 -6.62 8.44
N MET A 143 6.36 -6.08 9.30
CA MET A 143 6.76 -5.39 10.52
C MET A 143 7.46 -6.34 11.50
N LYS A 144 6.91 -7.52 11.73
CA LYS A 144 7.49 -8.52 12.62
C LYS A 144 8.90 -8.93 12.16
N ILE A 145 9.04 -9.28 10.88
CA ILE A 145 10.34 -9.62 10.27
C ILE A 145 11.34 -8.47 10.44
N ASN A 146 10.93 -7.23 10.19
CA ASN A 146 11.82 -6.07 10.33
C ASN A 146 12.26 -5.84 11.78
N ILE A 147 11.35 -5.98 12.75
CA ILE A 147 11.67 -5.78 14.17
C ILE A 147 12.64 -6.87 14.64
N GLU A 148 12.38 -8.13 14.31
CA GLU A 148 13.26 -9.25 14.65
C GLU A 148 14.66 -9.10 14.01
N LYS A 149 14.72 -8.65 12.74
CA LYS A 149 15.97 -8.33 12.06
C LYS A 149 16.74 -7.21 12.77
N GLY A 150 16.05 -6.14 13.17
CA GLY A 150 16.69 -5.02 13.87
C GLY A 150 17.23 -5.40 15.25
N MET A 151 16.56 -6.32 15.97
CA MET A 151 17.06 -6.92 17.21
C MET A 151 18.34 -7.72 16.96
N GLN A 152 18.34 -8.58 15.94
CA GLN A 152 19.51 -9.38 15.56
C GLN A 152 20.71 -8.52 15.14
N GLN A 153 20.44 -7.36 14.51
CA GLN A 153 21.46 -6.39 14.12
C GLN A 153 21.94 -5.49 15.27
N GLY A 154 21.36 -5.62 16.47
CA GLY A 154 21.70 -4.77 17.61
C GLY A 154 21.22 -3.32 17.49
N MET A 155 20.29 -3.02 16.57
CA MET A 155 19.72 -1.69 16.38
C MET A 155 18.47 -1.44 17.24
N TYR A 156 17.73 -2.51 17.54
CA TYR A 156 16.50 -2.44 18.32
C TYR A 156 16.70 -3.07 19.71
N LYS A 157 15.88 -2.65 20.65
CA LYS A 157 15.83 -3.19 22.01
C LYS A 157 15.39 -4.65 21.96
N ASN A 158 16.00 -5.49 22.80
CA ASN A 158 15.68 -6.93 22.88
C ASN A 158 14.49 -7.24 23.82
N ASP A 159 14.02 -6.27 24.59
CA ASP A 159 12.92 -6.40 25.55
C ASP A 159 11.55 -5.98 24.98
N VAL A 160 11.47 -5.66 23.68
CA VAL A 160 10.20 -5.33 23.02
C VAL A 160 9.60 -6.56 22.34
N SER A 161 8.27 -6.68 22.36
CA SER A 161 7.56 -7.72 21.62
C SER A 161 7.32 -7.29 20.17
N SER A 162 7.91 -8.01 19.21
CA SER A 162 7.70 -7.76 17.77
C SER A 162 6.22 -7.87 17.40
N GLU A 163 5.50 -8.85 17.98
CA GLU A 163 4.08 -9.04 17.79
C GLU A 163 3.26 -7.84 18.30
N MET A 164 3.52 -7.40 19.54
CA MET A 164 2.79 -6.29 20.14
C MET A 164 2.99 -5.00 19.33
N ILE A 165 4.22 -4.70 18.94
CA ILE A 165 4.54 -3.50 18.16
C ILE A 165 3.84 -3.54 16.79
N ALA A 166 3.87 -4.69 16.09
CA ALA A 166 3.20 -4.84 14.80
C ALA A 166 1.68 -4.63 14.91
N ARG A 167 1.03 -5.22 15.94
CA ARG A 167 -0.41 -5.03 16.18
C ARG A 167 -0.77 -3.57 16.51
N MET A 168 0.02 -2.92 17.36
CA MET A 168 -0.19 -1.51 17.70
C MET A 168 0.00 -0.59 16.49
N PHE A 169 0.97 -0.89 15.62
CA PHE A 169 1.18 -0.17 14.38
C PHE A 169 -0.03 -0.27 13.45
N ILE A 170 -0.55 -1.50 13.23
CA ILE A 170 -1.72 -1.74 12.38
C ILE A 170 -2.96 -1.03 12.93
N ALA A 171 -3.21 -1.10 14.23
CA ALA A 171 -4.34 -0.42 14.84
C ALA A 171 -4.30 1.09 14.54
N LYS A 172 -3.15 1.74 14.73
CA LYS A 172 -2.98 3.16 14.40
C LYS A 172 -3.05 3.44 12.90
N LEU A 173 -2.53 2.55 12.06
CA LEU A 173 -2.58 2.70 10.60
C LEU A 173 -4.03 2.61 10.08
N ASN A 174 -4.88 1.81 10.69
CA ASN A 174 -6.29 1.72 10.32
C ASN A 174 -7.06 3.00 10.67
N ASP A 175 -6.66 3.72 11.71
CA ASP A 175 -7.26 4.98 12.13
C ASP A 175 -6.76 6.20 11.33
N ILE A 176 -5.73 6.04 10.49
CA ILE A 176 -5.05 7.17 9.80
C ILE A 176 -5.99 7.97 8.89
N HIS A 177 -7.05 7.32 8.39
CA HIS A 177 -8.07 7.94 7.55
C HIS A 177 -9.35 8.33 8.31
N ASN A 178 -9.36 8.19 9.62
CA ASN A 178 -10.52 8.57 10.43
C ASN A 178 -10.55 10.10 10.63
N PRO A 179 -11.50 10.83 10.00
CA PRO A 179 -11.54 12.29 10.08
C PRO A 179 -11.95 12.82 11.45
N GLN A 180 -12.52 11.99 12.32
CA GLN A 180 -12.82 12.36 13.70
C GLN A 180 -11.55 12.37 14.56
N ILE A 181 -10.53 11.59 14.19
CA ILE A 181 -9.24 11.54 14.88
C ILE A 181 -8.25 12.49 14.22
N TYR A 182 -8.23 12.52 12.88
CA TYR A 182 -7.33 13.32 12.07
C TYR A 182 -8.13 14.15 11.05
N PRO A 183 -8.61 15.34 11.42
CA PRO A 183 -9.30 16.24 10.49
C PRO A 183 -8.43 16.51 9.25
N PRO A 184 -8.95 16.28 8.01
CA PRO A 184 -8.15 16.39 6.79
C PRO A 184 -7.75 17.83 6.45
N GLU A 185 -8.39 18.83 7.03
CA GLU A 185 -8.01 20.25 6.96
C GLU A 185 -6.72 20.55 7.73
N ASP A 186 -6.41 19.78 8.78
CA ASP A 186 -5.25 19.98 9.64
C ASP A 186 -4.12 18.99 9.36
N PHE A 187 -4.45 17.79 8.85
CA PHE A 187 -3.52 16.67 8.74
C PHE A 187 -3.56 16.02 7.36
N THR A 188 -2.39 15.94 6.70
CA THR A 188 -2.25 15.13 5.49
C THR A 188 -1.88 13.68 5.84
N PHE A 189 -2.20 12.72 4.95
CA PHE A 189 -1.78 11.33 5.09
C PHE A 189 -0.26 11.24 5.36
N ALA A 190 0.55 11.92 4.55
CA ALA A 190 2.01 11.89 4.69
C ALA A 190 2.48 12.37 6.05
N THR A 191 1.85 13.44 6.59
CA THR A 191 2.20 13.97 7.92
C THR A 191 1.91 12.95 9.01
N ILE A 192 0.73 12.33 9.01
CA ILE A 192 0.33 11.35 10.03
C ILE A 192 1.19 10.10 9.90
N PHE A 193 1.34 9.58 8.69
CA PHE A 193 2.09 8.35 8.42
C PHE A 193 3.57 8.49 8.79
N ASN A 194 4.22 9.60 8.42
CA ASN A 194 5.60 9.87 8.79
C ASN A 194 5.78 9.96 10.31
N ASN A 195 4.85 10.60 11.02
CA ASN A 195 4.88 10.64 12.48
C ASN A 195 4.68 9.26 13.10
N LEU A 196 3.81 8.43 12.52
CA LEU A 196 3.59 7.05 12.99
C LEU A 196 4.89 6.24 12.87
N ILE A 197 5.55 6.26 11.72
CA ILE A 197 6.84 5.58 11.50
C ILE A 197 7.93 6.11 12.43
N ASP A 198 8.07 7.43 12.53
CA ASP A 198 9.06 8.09 13.39
C ASP A 198 8.90 7.67 14.87
N ASN A 199 7.66 7.64 15.35
CA ASN A 199 7.36 7.19 16.71
C ASN A 199 7.69 5.71 16.93
N VAL A 200 7.35 4.83 15.98
CA VAL A 200 7.69 3.41 16.08
C VAL A 200 9.19 3.25 16.18
N ILE A 201 9.96 3.80 15.22
CA ILE A 201 11.43 3.66 15.21
C ILE A 201 12.04 4.18 16.52
N LYS A 202 11.65 5.36 16.98
CA LYS A 202 12.16 5.96 18.23
C LYS A 202 11.88 5.11 19.47
N ASN A 203 10.72 4.44 19.50
CA ASN A 203 10.33 3.62 20.66
C ASN A 203 11.04 2.27 20.69
N ILE A 204 11.31 1.66 19.54
CA ILE A 204 11.94 0.34 19.47
C ILE A 204 13.47 0.37 19.43
N THR A 205 14.09 1.49 19.00
CA THR A 205 15.55 1.62 18.90
C THR A 205 16.23 1.73 20.27
N ASN A 206 17.40 1.10 20.40
CA ASN A 206 18.36 1.36 21.46
C ASN A 206 19.19 2.64 21.14
N GLU A 207 20.24 2.91 21.90
CA GLU A 207 21.07 4.13 21.71
C GLU A 207 21.78 4.14 20.32
N GLU A 208 22.37 3.02 19.93
CA GLU A 208 23.05 2.87 18.64
C GLU A 208 22.08 3.03 17.48
N GLY A 209 20.94 2.31 17.51
CA GLY A 209 19.89 2.42 16.51
C GLY A 209 19.29 3.82 16.42
N ARG A 210 19.17 4.53 17.56
CA ARG A 210 18.69 5.93 17.57
C ARG A 210 19.68 6.90 16.93
N ALA A 211 20.98 6.73 17.18
CA ALA A 211 22.02 7.51 16.54
C ALA A 211 22.05 7.26 15.02
N TYR A 212 22.00 5.99 14.62
CA TYR A 212 21.93 5.59 13.22
C TYR A 212 20.69 6.17 12.53
N TYR A 213 19.52 6.03 13.12
CA TYR A 213 18.27 6.59 12.58
C TYR A 213 18.36 8.09 12.34
N LYS A 214 18.88 8.85 13.31
CA LYS A 214 19.05 10.31 13.20
C LYS A 214 19.92 10.68 12.00
N GLN A 215 21.04 9.99 11.80
CA GLN A 215 21.94 10.21 10.69
C GLN A 215 21.25 9.88 9.35
N ARG A 216 20.59 8.72 9.25
CA ARG A 216 19.93 8.29 8.02
C ARG A 216 18.77 9.20 7.64
N LYS A 217 17.96 9.62 8.62
CA LYS A 217 16.83 10.52 8.38
C LYS A 217 17.29 11.87 7.78
N GLN A 218 18.43 12.41 8.21
CA GLN A 218 19.01 13.62 7.63
C GLN A 218 19.42 13.40 6.17
N LEU A 219 20.04 12.26 5.84
CA LEU A 219 20.42 11.94 4.46
C LEU A 219 19.21 11.81 3.54
N TYR A 220 18.17 11.10 3.97
CA TYR A 220 16.94 10.95 3.19
C TYR A 220 16.21 12.28 2.98
N SER A 221 16.20 13.18 3.96
CA SER A 221 15.60 14.50 3.79
C SER A 221 16.32 15.34 2.71
N VAL A 222 17.64 15.23 2.61
CA VAL A 222 18.42 15.94 1.58
C VAL A 222 18.22 15.34 0.19
N LEU A 223 18.11 14.02 0.08
CA LEU A 223 17.92 13.34 -1.20
C LEU A 223 16.51 13.54 -1.82
N ASN A 224 15.49 13.71 -0.98
CA ASN A 224 14.12 13.97 -1.41
C ASN A 224 13.84 15.45 -1.77
N TYR A 225 14.80 16.35 -1.61
CA TYR A 225 14.73 17.73 -2.11
C TYR A 225 15.18 17.90 -3.56
N ARG A 226 15.41 16.81 -4.30
CA ARG A 226 15.68 16.79 -5.74
C ARG A 226 14.52 16.16 -6.49
#